data_9d5f8de57d8ffbc8617ba00a60137eb5
#
_entry.id   9d5f8de57d8ffbc8617ba00a60137eb5
#
_cell.length_a   1.000
_cell.length_b   1.000
_cell.length_c   1.000
_cell.angle_alpha   90.00
_cell.angle_beta   90.00
_cell.angle_gamma   90.00
#
_symmetry.space_group_name_H-M   'P 1'
#
loop_
_entity.id
_entity.type
_entity.pdbx_description
1 polymer ?
#
loop_
_entity_poly.entity_id
_entity_poly.type
_entity_poly.pdbx_seq_one_letter_code
_entity_poly.pdbx_strand_id
1 'polypeptide(L)'
;EITDGELYYLREKSSGNYMDVRDGRTSSWTTVQLFAFNGTVSQRWRITKAEEGYWNLEPQNAPDMRLDLKDASTADGAAIQIFTDNGTDAQKWRMQKNSDGTWKILNKLTGTQKCITNEKKSTASGEALKHITVSDSHGGQSWYLEKVADEGQPVHMRVEGGRHLGAVTSERIYYIREKISGNYLDVQNGGTDSGSVIQLFPFNGTKAQQWKVTACDDGYFKLQPQNAPAMCLDVKHANTAEGTVIQIFADNGTDAQRWKLQPKSDGSYQISEKFTSDKKGL
;
A
#
# COMPACT_ATOMS: atom_id res chain seq x y z
N GLU A 1 2.59 18.84 -6.27
CA GLU A 1 1.31 18.18 -6.60
C GLU A 1 1.27 16.78 -6.02
N ILE A 2 0.07 16.28 -5.71
CA ILE A 2 -0.14 14.91 -5.26
C ILE A 2 -0.25 14.04 -6.51
N THR A 3 0.53 12.97 -6.54
CA THR A 3 0.51 11.99 -7.62
C THR A 3 -0.29 10.78 -7.16
N ASP A 4 -1.28 10.36 -7.96
CA ASP A 4 -2.15 9.22 -7.68
C ASP A 4 -1.33 7.92 -7.54
N GLY A 5 -1.61 7.17 -6.48
CA GLY A 5 -0.95 5.88 -6.19
C GLY A 5 0.42 5.97 -5.54
N GLU A 6 0.97 7.14 -5.33
CA GLU A 6 2.30 7.31 -4.74
C GLU A 6 2.28 7.30 -3.21
N LEU A 7 3.45 6.99 -2.62
CA LEU A 7 3.65 6.97 -1.17
C LEU A 7 4.19 8.29 -0.65
N TYR A 8 3.65 8.72 0.47
CA TYR A 8 4.04 9.96 1.15
C TYR A 8 4.23 9.72 2.65
N TYR A 9 5.19 10.46 3.21
CA TYR A 9 5.20 10.80 4.62
C TYR A 9 4.38 12.09 4.81
N LEU A 10 3.54 12.11 5.83
CA LEU A 10 2.76 13.30 6.20
C LEU A 10 3.34 13.87 7.49
N ARG A 11 4.12 14.96 7.38
CA ARG A 11 4.77 15.60 8.52
C ARG A 11 3.98 16.82 8.98
N GLU A 12 3.56 16.81 10.25
CA GLU A 12 2.85 17.94 10.85
C GLU A 12 3.83 19.12 11.08
N LYS A 13 3.41 20.33 10.65
CA LYS A 13 4.32 21.49 10.57
C LYS A 13 4.83 21.96 11.93
N SER A 14 3.98 22.03 12.95
CA SER A 14 4.33 22.63 14.23
C SER A 14 5.18 21.72 15.11
N SER A 15 4.93 20.42 15.08
CA SER A 15 5.67 19.44 15.87
C SER A 15 6.88 18.86 15.15
N GLY A 16 6.85 18.83 13.81
CA GLY A 16 7.81 18.09 12.99
C GLY A 16 7.60 16.57 13.00
N ASN A 17 6.62 16.06 13.76
CA ASN A 17 6.30 14.65 13.83
C ASN A 17 5.46 14.18 12.62
N TYR A 18 5.41 12.87 12.42
CA TYR A 18 4.78 12.24 11.27
C TYR A 18 3.48 11.55 11.64
N MET A 19 2.52 11.54 10.71
CA MET A 19 1.32 10.73 10.81
C MET A 19 1.69 9.25 10.83
N ASP A 20 1.23 8.54 11.86
CA ASP A 20 1.72 7.20 12.19
C ASP A 20 0.55 6.32 12.67
N VAL A 21 0.52 5.06 12.24
CA VAL A 21 -0.40 4.07 12.78
C VAL A 21 0.15 3.54 14.09
N ARG A 22 -0.56 3.78 15.19
CA ARG A 22 -0.11 3.43 16.56
C ARG A 22 0.36 1.99 16.66
N ASP A 23 1.57 1.80 17.19
CA ASP A 23 2.23 0.52 17.40
C ASP A 23 2.37 -0.34 16.14
N GLY A 24 2.24 0.26 14.94
CA GLY A 24 2.26 -0.45 13.66
C GLY A 24 1.13 -1.47 13.50
N ARG A 25 0.04 -1.35 14.24
CA ARG A 25 -1.08 -2.30 14.20
C ARG A 25 -1.78 -2.28 12.85
N THR A 26 -2.39 -3.40 12.47
CA THR A 26 -3.03 -3.61 11.16
C THR A 26 -4.54 -3.84 11.25
N SER A 27 -5.14 -3.70 12.43
CA SER A 27 -6.58 -3.93 12.66
C SER A 27 -7.38 -2.64 12.64
N SER A 28 -8.67 -2.74 12.27
CA SER A 28 -9.64 -1.65 12.39
C SER A 28 -9.67 -1.06 13.81
N TRP A 29 -10.06 0.21 13.92
CA TRP A 29 -10.08 1.04 15.14
C TRP A 29 -8.70 1.37 15.72
N THR A 30 -7.62 1.06 15.03
CA THR A 30 -6.30 1.50 15.46
C THR A 30 -6.18 3.01 15.32
N THR A 31 -5.82 3.67 16.40
CA THR A 31 -5.61 5.12 16.44
C THR A 31 -4.49 5.55 15.50
N VAL A 32 -4.70 6.65 14.79
CA VAL A 32 -3.64 7.37 14.09
C VAL A 32 -3.13 8.49 14.99
N GLN A 33 -1.82 8.60 15.08
CA GLN A 33 -1.10 9.47 16.01
C GLN A 33 -0.02 10.29 15.30
N LEU A 34 0.59 11.20 16.04
CA LEU A 34 1.86 11.82 15.69
C LEU A 34 2.99 11.03 16.34
N PHE A 35 4.04 10.74 15.59
CA PHE A 35 5.23 10.08 16.10
C PHE A 35 6.50 10.64 15.45
N ALA A 36 7.61 10.68 16.20
CA ALA A 36 8.89 11.05 15.64
C ALA A 36 9.23 10.18 14.42
N PHE A 37 9.94 10.73 13.45
CA PHE A 37 10.33 9.97 12.27
C PHE A 37 11.14 8.72 12.64
N ASN A 38 10.65 7.57 12.23
CA ASN A 38 11.32 6.28 12.43
C ASN A 38 11.48 5.46 11.15
N GLY A 39 10.99 6.00 10.00
CA GLY A 39 11.12 5.39 8.68
C GLY A 39 10.32 4.11 8.46
N THR A 40 9.49 3.70 9.43
CA THR A 40 8.69 2.47 9.33
C THR A 40 7.56 2.61 8.31
N VAL A 41 7.03 1.47 7.87
CA VAL A 41 5.90 1.41 6.93
C VAL A 41 4.60 1.95 7.52
N SER A 42 4.48 2.06 8.86
CA SER A 42 3.33 2.67 9.53
C SER A 42 3.28 4.20 9.43
N GLN A 43 4.38 4.84 8.98
CA GLN A 43 4.44 6.28 8.67
C GLN A 43 4.28 6.58 7.18
N ARG A 44 4.17 5.57 6.32
CA ARG A 44 4.06 5.73 4.88
C ARG A 44 2.62 5.54 4.45
N TRP A 45 2.10 6.52 3.75
CA TRP A 45 0.72 6.57 3.33
C TRP A 45 0.63 6.63 1.80
N ARG A 46 -0.03 5.65 1.22
CA ARG A 46 -0.38 5.69 -0.19
C ARG A 46 -1.59 6.61 -0.37
N ILE A 47 -1.45 7.58 -1.24
CA ILE A 47 -2.54 8.52 -1.56
C ILE A 47 -3.11 8.14 -2.92
N THR A 48 -4.36 7.68 -2.95
CA THR A 48 -5.05 7.26 -4.16
C THR A 48 -6.29 8.11 -4.40
N LYS A 49 -6.60 8.37 -5.66
CA LYS A 49 -7.78 9.14 -6.04
C LYS A 49 -9.04 8.32 -5.77
N ALA A 50 -9.92 8.83 -4.91
CA ALA A 50 -11.20 8.19 -4.58
C ALA A 50 -12.31 8.63 -5.56
N GLU A 51 -12.49 9.93 -5.71
CA GLU A 51 -13.41 10.58 -6.64
C GLU A 51 -12.93 12.00 -6.92
N GLU A 52 -13.67 12.79 -7.70
CA GLU A 52 -13.25 14.14 -8.03
C GLU A 52 -13.07 15.01 -6.77
N GLY A 53 -11.85 15.51 -6.57
CA GLY A 53 -11.46 16.36 -5.45
C GLY A 53 -11.19 15.64 -4.12
N TYR A 54 -11.31 14.28 -4.08
CA TYR A 54 -11.11 13.51 -2.86
C TYR A 54 -10.13 12.36 -3.05
N TRP A 55 -9.46 12.00 -1.95
CA TRP A 55 -8.40 11.00 -1.88
C TRP A 55 -8.68 10.01 -0.76
N ASN A 56 -8.25 8.76 -0.95
CA ASN A 56 -8.06 7.79 0.11
C ASN A 56 -6.60 7.82 0.57
N LEU A 57 -6.38 7.64 1.87
CA LEU A 57 -5.05 7.49 2.45
C LEU A 57 -4.94 6.07 3.04
N GLU A 58 -4.07 5.27 2.46
CA GLU A 58 -3.84 3.87 2.83
C GLU A 58 -2.49 3.75 3.54
N PRO A 59 -2.45 3.25 4.79
CA PRO A 59 -1.17 3.04 5.45
C PRO A 59 -0.45 1.82 4.86
N GLN A 60 0.85 1.94 4.57
CA GLN A 60 1.60 0.87 3.91
C GLN A 60 1.71 -0.40 4.76
N ASN A 61 1.68 -0.29 6.11
CA ASN A 61 1.68 -1.45 7.00
C ASN A 61 0.35 -2.22 7.02
N ALA A 62 -0.75 -1.60 6.57
CA ALA A 62 -2.08 -2.19 6.59
C ALA A 62 -2.87 -1.80 5.32
N PRO A 63 -2.54 -2.41 4.16
CA PRO A 63 -3.04 -1.96 2.86
C PRO A 63 -4.55 -2.17 2.63
N ASP A 64 -5.21 -2.94 3.50
CA ASP A 64 -6.67 -3.13 3.49
C ASP A 64 -7.43 -2.10 4.32
N MET A 65 -6.68 -1.21 4.98
CA MET A 65 -7.21 -0.15 5.81
C MET A 65 -7.17 1.20 5.09
N ARG A 66 -8.02 2.10 5.55
CA ARG A 66 -8.02 3.50 5.14
C ARG A 66 -7.93 4.39 6.37
N LEU A 67 -7.35 5.56 6.18
CA LEU A 67 -7.51 6.67 7.13
C LEU A 67 -8.98 7.00 7.24
N ASP A 68 -9.53 6.99 8.45
CA ASP A 68 -10.96 6.98 8.71
C ASP A 68 -11.32 7.92 9.84
N LEU A 69 -12.43 8.62 9.68
CA LEU A 69 -13.03 9.41 10.74
C LEU A 69 -13.94 8.50 11.58
N LYS A 70 -13.48 8.20 12.79
CA LYS A 70 -14.13 7.23 13.69
C LYS A 70 -15.64 7.50 13.84
N ASP A 71 -16.43 6.42 13.64
CA ASP A 71 -17.89 6.42 13.74
C ASP A 71 -18.59 7.46 12.84
N ALA A 72 -17.91 7.92 11.77
CA ALA A 72 -18.35 9.04 10.92
C ALA A 72 -18.74 10.29 11.72
N SER A 73 -18.13 10.49 12.89
CA SER A 73 -18.47 11.57 13.81
C SER A 73 -18.02 12.94 13.29
N THR A 74 -18.96 13.84 13.11
CA THR A 74 -18.69 15.22 12.71
C THR A 74 -18.43 16.17 13.88
N ALA A 75 -18.42 15.66 15.12
CA ALA A 75 -18.11 16.46 16.30
C ALA A 75 -16.64 16.91 16.34
N ASP A 76 -16.36 18.05 16.97
CA ASP A 76 -14.98 18.44 17.30
C ASP A 76 -14.36 17.43 18.29
N GLY A 77 -13.10 17.09 18.08
CA GLY A 77 -12.40 16.11 18.88
C GLY A 77 -12.63 14.66 18.42
N ALA A 78 -13.40 14.41 17.36
CA ALA A 78 -13.57 13.07 16.80
C ALA A 78 -12.21 12.43 16.49
N ALA A 79 -12.06 11.15 16.81
CA ALA A 79 -10.81 10.43 16.66
C ALA A 79 -10.52 10.10 15.19
N ILE A 80 -9.26 10.12 14.81
CA ILE A 80 -8.75 9.61 13.54
C ILE A 80 -8.18 8.21 13.78
N GLN A 81 -8.57 7.29 12.91
CA GLN A 81 -8.19 5.88 13.01
C GLN A 81 -7.85 5.31 11.63
N ILE A 82 -7.40 4.06 11.61
CA ILE A 82 -7.50 3.22 10.41
C ILE A 82 -8.69 2.28 10.55
N PHE A 83 -9.39 2.05 9.46
CA PHE A 83 -10.51 1.13 9.39
C PHE A 83 -10.52 0.39 8.06
N THR A 84 -11.07 -0.83 8.03
CA THR A 84 -11.25 -1.61 6.80
C THR A 84 -11.90 -0.73 5.73
N ASP A 85 -11.38 -0.80 4.50
CA ASP A 85 -11.94 -0.10 3.36
C ASP A 85 -13.42 -0.46 3.17
N ASN A 86 -14.29 0.53 3.34
CA ASN A 86 -15.75 0.39 3.21
C ASN A 86 -16.37 1.38 2.23
N GLY A 87 -15.53 2.21 1.58
CA GLY A 87 -15.94 3.18 0.56
C GLY A 87 -16.78 4.36 1.06
N THR A 88 -16.95 4.51 2.39
CA THR A 88 -17.79 5.59 2.96
C THR A 88 -17.10 6.96 2.88
N ASP A 89 -17.88 8.02 3.06
CA ASP A 89 -17.38 9.40 3.06
C ASP A 89 -16.45 9.70 4.26
N ALA A 90 -16.53 8.89 5.35
CA ALA A 90 -15.60 8.96 6.46
C ALA A 90 -14.14 8.65 6.07
N GLN A 91 -13.94 7.95 4.95
CA GLN A 91 -12.62 7.55 4.42
C GLN A 91 -12.13 8.43 3.26
N LYS A 92 -12.90 9.45 2.89
CA LYS A 92 -12.58 10.34 1.76
C LYS A 92 -12.09 11.70 2.27
N TRP A 93 -10.92 12.09 1.78
CA TRP A 93 -10.21 13.26 2.27
C TRP A 93 -9.88 14.23 1.15
N ARG A 94 -10.20 15.50 1.34
CA ARG A 94 -9.77 16.59 0.46
C ARG A 94 -8.44 17.13 0.95
N MET A 95 -7.49 17.22 0.03
CA MET A 95 -6.17 17.80 0.28
C MET A 95 -6.17 19.23 -0.25
N GLN A 96 -6.25 20.21 0.65
CA GLN A 96 -6.27 21.64 0.31
C GLN A 96 -4.89 22.25 0.54
N LYS A 97 -4.29 22.76 -0.53
CA LYS A 97 -2.98 23.43 -0.47
C LYS A 97 -3.10 24.82 0.11
N ASN A 98 -2.24 25.14 1.07
CA ASN A 98 -2.10 26.46 1.67
C ASN A 98 -1.10 27.31 0.85
N SER A 99 -1.12 28.64 1.07
CA SER A 99 -0.20 29.59 0.39
C SER A 99 1.27 29.38 0.76
N ASP A 100 1.55 28.78 1.94
CA ASP A 100 2.89 28.46 2.41
C ASP A 100 3.44 27.10 1.94
N GLY A 101 2.71 26.44 1.03
CA GLY A 101 3.09 25.16 0.47
C GLY A 101 2.69 23.93 1.30
N THR A 102 2.14 24.12 2.50
CA THR A 102 1.56 23.05 3.31
C THR A 102 0.17 22.68 2.85
N TRP A 103 -0.42 21.67 3.48
CA TRP A 103 -1.74 21.14 3.16
C TRP A 103 -2.62 21.04 4.40
N LYS A 104 -3.93 21.32 4.24
CA LYS A 104 -4.98 20.90 5.17
C LYS A 104 -5.59 19.60 4.68
N ILE A 105 -5.89 18.68 5.58
CA ILE A 105 -6.50 17.37 5.29
C ILE A 105 -7.91 17.38 5.85
N LEU A 106 -8.90 17.55 4.97
CA LEU A 106 -10.31 17.81 5.29
C LEU A 106 -11.15 16.57 5.01
N ASN A 107 -12.06 16.19 5.92
CA ASN A 107 -12.93 15.06 5.68
C ASN A 107 -14.15 15.43 4.85
N LYS A 108 -14.59 14.53 3.96
CA LYS A 108 -15.75 14.75 3.05
C LYS A 108 -17.04 15.05 3.82
N LEU A 109 -17.27 14.42 4.96
CA LEU A 109 -18.48 14.60 5.77
C LEU A 109 -18.66 16.04 6.28
N THR A 110 -17.56 16.78 6.46
CA THR A 110 -17.56 18.15 6.99
C THR A 110 -17.14 19.20 5.95
N GLY A 111 -16.82 18.77 4.73
CA GLY A 111 -16.41 19.65 3.65
C GLY A 111 -15.14 20.43 4.01
N THR A 112 -15.24 21.77 4.08
CA THR A 112 -14.10 22.65 4.42
C THR A 112 -14.08 23.09 5.89
N GLN A 113 -15.02 22.61 6.70
CA GLN A 113 -15.20 23.12 8.07
C GLN A 113 -14.23 22.51 9.08
N LYS A 114 -13.78 21.25 8.86
CA LYS A 114 -12.91 20.55 9.82
C LYS A 114 -11.80 19.79 9.13
N CYS A 115 -10.68 19.65 9.82
CA CYS A 115 -9.49 18.97 9.30
C CYS A 115 -8.77 18.13 10.36
N ILE A 116 -7.85 17.29 9.92
CA ILE A 116 -6.97 16.52 10.81
C ILE A 116 -6.03 17.48 11.54
N THR A 117 -5.99 17.36 12.87
CA THR A 117 -5.37 18.33 13.75
C THR A 117 -4.53 17.67 14.85
N ASN A 118 -3.36 18.20 15.11
CA ASN A 118 -2.64 18.08 16.36
C ASN A 118 -3.26 19.04 17.36
N GLU A 119 -4.30 18.60 18.08
CA GLU A 119 -5.15 19.46 18.92
C GLU A 119 -4.36 20.21 19.99
N LYS A 120 -3.47 19.52 20.67
CA LYS A 120 -2.67 20.09 21.77
C LYS A 120 -1.39 20.80 21.29
N LYS A 121 -1.11 20.82 19.99
CA LYS A 121 0.17 21.25 19.44
C LYS A 121 1.37 20.54 20.09
N SER A 122 1.16 19.29 20.48
CA SER A 122 2.16 18.48 21.17
C SER A 122 3.32 18.16 20.23
N THR A 123 4.54 18.26 20.74
CA THR A 123 5.75 17.77 20.06
C THR A 123 6.13 16.36 20.52
N ALA A 124 5.40 15.80 21.50
CA ALA A 124 5.64 14.46 21.99
C ALA A 124 5.12 13.40 21.02
N SER A 125 5.85 12.31 20.91
CA SER A 125 5.37 11.11 20.20
C SER A 125 4.20 10.47 20.93
N GLY A 126 3.23 9.91 20.16
CA GLY A 126 2.07 9.21 20.70
C GLY A 126 0.81 10.08 20.86
N GLU A 127 0.87 11.37 20.48
CA GLU A 127 -0.32 12.24 20.51
C GLU A 127 -1.32 11.80 19.44
N ALA A 128 -2.55 11.50 19.86
CA ALA A 128 -3.62 11.07 18.94
C ALA A 128 -4.10 12.23 18.08
N LEU A 129 -4.24 12.00 16.79
CA LEU A 129 -4.82 12.96 15.86
C LEU A 129 -6.32 13.07 16.04
N LYS A 130 -6.84 14.28 15.85
CA LYS A 130 -8.23 14.65 16.01
C LYS A 130 -8.80 15.36 14.79
N HIS A 131 -10.10 15.28 14.63
CA HIS A 131 -10.86 16.05 13.64
C HIS A 131 -11.43 17.31 14.31
N ILE A 132 -10.93 18.47 13.94
CA ILE A 132 -11.21 19.75 14.62
C ILE A 132 -11.60 20.82 13.60
N THR A 133 -12.44 21.76 14.04
CA THR A 133 -12.81 22.95 13.26
C THR A 133 -11.57 23.67 12.73
N VAL A 134 -11.58 24.00 11.44
CA VAL A 134 -10.50 24.74 10.77
C VAL A 134 -10.30 26.10 11.40
N SER A 135 -9.04 26.42 11.70
CA SER A 135 -8.66 27.72 12.23
C SER A 135 -7.29 28.13 11.70
N ASP A 136 -7.17 29.31 11.14
CA ASP A 136 -5.91 29.83 10.61
C ASP A 136 -4.89 30.14 11.71
N SER A 137 -5.34 30.35 12.95
CA SER A 137 -4.48 30.53 14.13
C SER A 137 -4.03 29.22 14.76
N HIS A 138 -4.58 28.08 14.37
CA HIS A 138 -4.23 26.79 14.94
C HIS A 138 -3.05 26.15 14.20
N GLY A 139 -1.84 26.26 14.76
CA GLY A 139 -0.60 25.77 14.10
C GLY A 139 -0.58 24.27 13.79
N GLY A 140 -1.38 23.43 14.49
CA GLY A 140 -1.39 21.97 14.34
C GLY A 140 -2.27 21.43 13.21
N GLN A 141 -2.66 22.26 12.23
CA GLN A 141 -3.54 21.88 11.11
C GLN A 141 -2.84 21.86 9.74
N SER A 142 -1.53 22.03 9.73
CA SER A 142 -0.75 22.19 8.50
C SER A 142 0.24 21.03 8.34
N TRP A 143 0.26 20.44 7.14
CA TRP A 143 1.00 19.23 6.84
C TRP A 143 1.93 19.41 5.65
N TYR A 144 3.15 18.93 5.74
CA TYR A 144 4.02 18.70 4.58
C TYR A 144 3.75 17.29 4.04
N LEU A 145 3.62 17.18 2.71
CA LEU A 145 3.59 15.91 2.01
C LEU A 145 4.98 15.69 1.42
N GLU A 146 5.69 14.73 1.96
CA GLU A 146 7.05 14.39 1.56
C GLU A 146 6.99 13.07 0.80
N LYS A 147 7.17 13.12 -0.53
CA LYS A 147 7.14 11.90 -1.34
C LYS A 147 8.22 10.93 -0.87
N VAL A 148 7.83 9.69 -0.63
CA VAL A 148 8.79 8.63 -0.35
C VAL A 148 9.60 8.40 -1.62
N ALA A 149 10.93 8.47 -1.52
CA ALA A 149 11.81 8.22 -2.65
C ALA A 149 11.57 6.80 -3.20
N ASP A 150 11.50 6.69 -4.52
CA ASP A 150 11.09 5.45 -5.23
C ASP A 150 12.17 4.33 -5.17
N GLU A 151 13.21 4.51 -4.38
CA GLU A 151 14.31 3.56 -4.26
C GLU A 151 13.85 2.27 -3.59
N GLY A 152 13.40 1.32 -4.40
CA GLY A 152 13.15 -0.06 -3.99
C GLY A 152 11.95 -0.27 -3.04
N GLN A 153 11.02 0.69 -2.93
CA GLN A 153 9.83 0.50 -2.10
C GLN A 153 8.79 -0.36 -2.82
N PRO A 154 8.29 -1.43 -2.18
CA PRO A 154 7.27 -2.26 -2.78
C PRO A 154 5.92 -1.53 -2.87
N VAL A 155 5.20 -1.78 -3.97
CA VAL A 155 3.82 -1.31 -4.18
C VAL A 155 2.86 -2.49 -4.13
N HIS A 156 1.65 -2.25 -3.62
CA HIS A 156 0.61 -3.27 -3.69
C HIS A 156 0.07 -3.34 -5.12
N MET A 157 0.06 -4.56 -5.67
CA MET A 157 -0.62 -4.83 -6.93
C MET A 157 -2.11 -4.90 -6.64
N ARG A 158 -2.78 -3.77 -6.76
CA ARG A 158 -4.18 -3.57 -6.37
C ARG A 158 -4.98 -2.89 -7.46
N VAL A 159 -6.29 -3.10 -7.40
CA VAL A 159 -7.29 -2.35 -8.17
C VAL A 159 -8.30 -1.74 -7.24
N GLU A 160 -8.47 -0.45 -7.34
CA GLU A 160 -9.54 0.28 -6.69
C GLU A 160 -10.56 0.77 -7.72
N GLY A 161 -11.85 0.53 -7.43
CA GLY A 161 -12.96 1.12 -8.16
C GLY A 161 -13.04 0.80 -9.66
N GLY A 162 -12.54 -0.37 -10.09
CA GLY A 162 -12.61 -0.78 -11.50
C GLY A 162 -11.66 -0.02 -12.45
N ARG A 163 -10.74 0.76 -11.93
CA ARG A 163 -9.68 1.40 -12.71
C ARG A 163 -8.35 0.69 -12.47
N HIS A 164 -7.65 0.35 -13.55
CA HIS A 164 -6.26 -0.10 -13.45
C HIS A 164 -5.41 1.02 -12.86
N LEU A 165 -4.80 0.80 -11.70
CA LEU A 165 -3.72 1.64 -11.21
C LEU A 165 -2.45 1.30 -12.01
N GLY A 166 -2.39 1.74 -13.25
CA GLY A 166 -1.24 1.60 -14.14
C GLY A 166 -0.92 0.16 -14.57
N ALA A 167 -0.27 0.00 -15.70
CA ALA A 167 0.33 -1.26 -16.11
C ALA A 167 1.43 -1.67 -15.12
N VAL A 168 1.63 -2.98 -14.93
CA VAL A 168 2.76 -3.49 -14.16
C VAL A 168 4.05 -2.93 -14.77
N THR A 169 4.82 -2.22 -13.95
CA THR A 169 6.08 -1.59 -14.38
C THR A 169 7.25 -2.52 -14.09
N SER A 170 8.09 -2.74 -15.11
CA SER A 170 9.34 -3.49 -14.93
C SER A 170 10.26 -2.82 -13.90
N GLU A 171 11.08 -3.63 -13.23
CA GLU A 171 12.07 -3.23 -12.21
C GLU A 171 11.46 -2.70 -10.90
N ARG A 172 10.15 -2.74 -10.76
CA ARG A 172 9.44 -2.30 -9.56
C ARG A 172 9.15 -3.47 -8.61
N ILE A 173 9.12 -3.18 -7.30
CA ILE A 173 8.80 -4.17 -6.26
C ILE A 173 7.31 -4.09 -5.93
N TYR A 174 6.67 -5.26 -5.80
CA TYR A 174 5.25 -5.41 -5.54
C TYR A 174 4.99 -6.33 -4.35
N TYR A 175 3.92 -6.05 -3.60
CA TYR A 175 3.21 -7.04 -2.82
C TYR A 175 2.10 -7.64 -3.70
N ILE A 176 2.07 -8.95 -3.83
CA ILE A 176 1.08 -9.67 -4.65
C ILE A 176 0.05 -10.29 -3.72
N ARG A 177 -1.17 -9.76 -3.75
CA ARG A 177 -2.28 -10.19 -2.89
C ARG A 177 -3.26 -11.08 -3.65
N GLU A 178 -3.59 -12.24 -3.08
CA GLU A 178 -4.64 -13.10 -3.61
C GLU A 178 -6.02 -12.51 -3.27
N LYS A 179 -6.92 -12.48 -4.27
CA LYS A 179 -8.17 -11.72 -4.22
C LYS A 179 -9.20 -12.28 -3.23
N ILE A 180 -9.31 -13.60 -3.10
CA ILE A 180 -10.36 -14.26 -2.31
C ILE A 180 -9.98 -14.30 -0.83
N SER A 181 -8.80 -14.85 -0.53
CA SER A 181 -8.33 -14.99 0.86
C SER A 181 -7.79 -13.70 1.45
N GLY A 182 -7.39 -12.75 0.59
CA GLY A 182 -6.70 -11.54 1.03
C GLY A 182 -5.25 -11.75 1.46
N ASN A 183 -4.73 -12.96 1.39
CA ASN A 183 -3.36 -13.29 1.74
C ASN A 183 -2.39 -12.90 0.61
N TYR A 184 -1.11 -12.87 0.95
CA TYR A 184 -0.05 -12.42 0.07
C TYR A 184 0.85 -13.57 -0.36
N LEU A 185 1.36 -13.48 -1.59
CA LEU A 185 2.38 -14.39 -2.10
C LEU A 185 3.64 -14.25 -1.24
N ASP A 186 4.07 -15.34 -0.63
CA ASP A 186 5.08 -15.34 0.43
C ASP A 186 6.03 -16.53 0.27
N VAL A 187 7.33 -16.28 0.46
CA VAL A 187 8.29 -17.38 0.55
C VAL A 187 8.22 -17.98 1.94
N GLN A 188 7.74 -19.21 2.03
CA GLN A 188 7.50 -19.91 3.29
C GLN A 188 8.73 -19.84 4.23
N ASN A 189 8.47 -19.42 5.49
CA ASN A 189 9.50 -19.25 6.52
C ASN A 189 10.65 -18.29 6.13
N GLY A 190 10.46 -17.45 5.10
CA GLY A 190 11.52 -16.58 4.60
C GLY A 190 12.70 -17.33 3.99
N GLY A 191 12.49 -18.55 3.50
CA GLY A 191 13.55 -19.38 2.90
C GLY A 191 14.29 -18.65 1.77
N THR A 192 15.59 -18.91 1.62
CA THR A 192 16.46 -18.24 0.63
C THR A 192 17.08 -19.22 -0.36
N ASP A 193 16.88 -20.50 -0.18
CA ASP A 193 17.49 -21.55 -0.99
C ASP A 193 16.58 -21.98 -2.14
N SER A 194 17.19 -22.47 -3.22
CA SER A 194 16.46 -23.14 -4.31
C SER A 194 15.60 -24.27 -3.76
N GLY A 195 14.30 -24.28 -4.11
CA GLY A 195 13.34 -25.24 -3.60
C GLY A 195 12.50 -24.74 -2.43
N SER A 196 12.76 -23.52 -1.90
CA SER A 196 11.89 -22.92 -0.88
C SER A 196 10.49 -22.72 -1.45
N VAL A 197 9.49 -23.23 -0.74
CA VAL A 197 8.09 -23.29 -1.21
C VAL A 197 7.43 -21.93 -1.10
N ILE A 198 6.51 -21.64 -2.01
CA ILE A 198 5.65 -20.49 -2.00
C ILE A 198 4.33 -20.82 -1.32
N GLN A 199 3.85 -19.91 -0.49
CA GLN A 199 2.56 -20.00 0.20
C GLN A 199 1.75 -18.71 0.05
N LEU A 200 0.49 -18.77 0.43
CA LEU A 200 -0.32 -17.59 0.72
C LEU A 200 -0.31 -17.34 2.23
N PHE A 201 0.13 -16.18 2.66
CA PHE A 201 0.28 -15.83 4.07
C PHE A 201 -0.30 -14.44 4.39
N PRO A 202 -0.87 -14.21 5.59
CA PRO A 202 -1.30 -12.88 5.99
C PRO A 202 -0.18 -11.85 5.83
N PHE A 203 -0.55 -10.59 5.54
CA PHE A 203 0.43 -9.52 5.38
C PHE A 203 1.30 -9.37 6.63
N ASN A 204 2.61 -9.46 6.45
CA ASN A 204 3.60 -9.30 7.52
C ASN A 204 4.71 -8.28 7.18
N GLY A 205 4.67 -7.70 5.96
CA GLY A 205 5.58 -6.66 5.49
C GLY A 205 7.03 -7.11 5.29
N THR A 206 7.33 -8.40 5.42
CA THR A 206 8.70 -8.92 5.27
C THR A 206 9.16 -8.91 3.80
N LYS A 207 10.47 -9.00 3.59
CA LYS A 207 11.05 -9.12 2.24
C LYS A 207 10.60 -10.39 1.51
N ALA A 208 10.14 -11.42 2.23
CA ALA A 208 9.60 -12.66 1.66
C ALA A 208 8.28 -12.44 0.92
N GLN A 209 7.57 -11.34 1.20
CA GLN A 209 6.33 -10.94 0.51
C GLN A 209 6.56 -9.87 -0.56
N GLN A 210 7.78 -9.40 -0.74
CA GLN A 210 8.14 -8.34 -1.67
C GLN A 210 8.75 -8.94 -2.94
N TRP A 211 8.12 -8.69 -4.09
CA TRP A 211 8.47 -9.30 -5.37
C TRP A 211 8.90 -8.23 -6.38
N LYS A 212 10.15 -8.25 -6.78
CA LYS A 212 10.61 -7.46 -7.92
C LYS A 212 10.08 -8.10 -9.20
N VAL A 213 9.38 -7.31 -9.99
CA VAL A 213 8.83 -7.74 -11.29
C VAL A 213 9.72 -7.18 -12.40
N THR A 214 10.32 -8.07 -13.18
CA THR A 214 11.21 -7.70 -14.29
C THR A 214 10.63 -8.21 -15.61
N ALA A 215 10.40 -7.31 -16.56
CA ALA A 215 9.91 -7.67 -17.88
C ALA A 215 10.95 -8.49 -18.66
N CYS A 216 10.49 -9.50 -19.39
CA CYS A 216 11.27 -10.26 -20.36
C CYS A 216 10.93 -9.78 -21.79
N ASP A 217 11.81 -10.07 -22.74
CA ASP A 217 11.67 -9.61 -24.14
C ASP A 217 10.44 -10.21 -24.87
N ASP A 218 9.85 -11.27 -24.33
CA ASP A 218 8.74 -12.01 -24.92
C ASP A 218 7.36 -11.66 -24.35
N GLY A 219 7.27 -10.58 -23.55
CA GLY A 219 6.02 -10.12 -22.92
C GLY A 219 5.62 -10.87 -21.67
N TYR A 220 6.53 -11.68 -21.13
CA TYR A 220 6.43 -12.32 -19.81
C TYR A 220 7.24 -11.55 -18.77
N PHE A 221 7.15 -11.97 -17.53
CA PHE A 221 7.83 -11.35 -16.40
C PHE A 221 8.55 -12.41 -15.56
N LYS A 222 9.68 -12.02 -14.96
CA LYS A 222 10.28 -12.71 -13.83
C LYS A 222 9.79 -12.06 -12.54
N LEU A 223 9.55 -12.86 -11.52
CA LEU A 223 9.18 -12.42 -10.18
C LEU A 223 10.27 -12.88 -9.20
N GLN A 224 10.98 -11.94 -8.60
CA GLN A 224 12.14 -12.20 -7.73
C GLN A 224 11.86 -11.71 -6.31
N PRO A 225 11.89 -12.59 -5.29
CA PRO A 225 11.61 -12.18 -3.91
C PRO A 225 12.78 -11.37 -3.33
N GLN A 226 12.49 -10.34 -2.57
CA GLN A 226 13.50 -9.44 -2.04
C GLN A 226 14.32 -10.02 -0.87
N ASN A 227 13.86 -11.11 -0.25
CA ASN A 227 14.68 -11.86 0.72
C ASN A 227 15.72 -12.77 0.03
N ALA A 228 15.52 -13.11 -1.25
CA ALA A 228 16.43 -13.93 -2.06
C ALA A 228 16.47 -13.39 -3.51
N PRO A 229 17.09 -12.22 -3.78
CA PRO A 229 16.98 -11.52 -5.06
C PRO A 229 17.67 -12.24 -6.25
N ALA A 230 18.48 -13.25 -5.99
CA ALA A 230 19.07 -14.12 -7.02
C ALA A 230 18.13 -15.27 -7.46
N MET A 231 16.99 -15.43 -6.77
CA MET A 231 16.00 -16.47 -7.05
C MET A 231 14.83 -15.89 -7.85
N CYS A 232 14.15 -16.78 -8.61
CA CYS A 232 12.93 -16.46 -9.33
C CYS A 232 11.78 -17.34 -8.84
N LEU A 233 10.54 -16.84 -8.92
CA LEU A 233 9.34 -17.67 -8.82
C LEU A 233 9.38 -18.73 -9.92
N ASP A 234 9.22 -19.99 -9.55
CA ASP A 234 9.56 -21.14 -10.40
C ASP A 234 8.53 -22.26 -10.26
N VAL A 235 8.16 -22.86 -11.37
CA VAL A 235 7.36 -24.09 -11.39
C VAL A 235 8.29 -25.28 -11.23
N LYS A 236 8.19 -25.98 -10.11
CA LYS A 236 9.08 -27.08 -9.76
C LYS A 236 9.18 -28.12 -10.88
N HIS A 237 10.43 -28.36 -11.33
CA HIS A 237 10.75 -29.29 -12.42
C HIS A 237 10.06 -28.99 -13.76
N ALA A 238 9.60 -27.75 -13.99
CA ALA A 238 8.81 -27.38 -15.17
C ALA A 238 7.60 -28.31 -15.39
N ASN A 239 7.02 -28.83 -14.32
CA ASN A 239 5.93 -29.78 -14.38
C ASN A 239 4.59 -29.07 -14.62
N THR A 240 3.84 -29.47 -15.65
CA THR A 240 2.56 -28.85 -16.03
C THR A 240 1.33 -29.54 -15.39
N ALA A 241 1.54 -30.54 -14.53
CA ALA A 241 0.44 -31.24 -13.84
C ALA A 241 -0.24 -30.32 -12.81
N GLU A 242 -1.54 -30.47 -12.65
CA GLU A 242 -2.28 -29.79 -11.58
C GLU A 242 -1.72 -30.19 -10.21
N GLY A 243 -1.64 -29.22 -9.28
CA GLY A 243 -1.04 -29.40 -7.96
C GLY A 243 0.48 -29.33 -7.94
N THR A 244 1.13 -28.97 -9.05
CA THR A 244 2.58 -28.77 -9.07
C THR A 244 2.97 -27.63 -8.11
N VAL A 245 4.01 -27.91 -7.29
CA VAL A 245 4.53 -26.97 -6.31
C VAL A 245 5.17 -25.76 -7.01
N ILE A 246 4.84 -24.57 -6.53
CA ILE A 246 5.53 -23.34 -6.86
C ILE A 246 6.58 -23.08 -5.78
N GLN A 247 7.78 -22.71 -6.22
CA GLN A 247 8.96 -22.55 -5.38
C GLN A 247 9.73 -21.28 -5.80
N ILE A 248 10.77 -20.93 -5.08
CA ILE A 248 11.85 -20.11 -5.63
C ILE A 248 12.99 -21.00 -6.09
N PHE A 249 13.64 -20.63 -7.17
CA PHE A 249 14.82 -21.33 -7.70
C PHE A 249 15.79 -20.34 -8.33
N ALA A 250 17.09 -20.67 -8.31
CA ALA A 250 18.10 -19.83 -8.93
C ALA A 250 17.70 -19.43 -10.35
N ASP A 251 17.92 -18.17 -10.71
CA ASP A 251 17.60 -17.66 -12.06
C ASP A 251 18.37 -18.47 -13.12
N ASN A 252 17.64 -19.26 -13.90
CA ASN A 252 18.20 -20.13 -14.94
C ASN A 252 17.67 -19.81 -16.34
N GLY A 253 16.83 -18.78 -16.46
CA GLY A 253 16.28 -18.29 -17.73
C GLY A 253 15.27 -19.19 -18.41
N THR A 254 14.85 -20.29 -17.77
CA THR A 254 13.87 -21.24 -18.33
C THR A 254 12.44 -20.70 -18.33
N ASP A 255 11.56 -21.32 -19.11
CA ASP A 255 10.14 -20.97 -19.16
C ASP A 255 9.40 -21.24 -17.84
N ALA A 256 9.94 -22.11 -16.97
CA ALA A 256 9.44 -22.36 -15.62
C ALA A 256 9.46 -21.09 -14.73
N GLN A 257 10.24 -20.10 -15.10
CA GLN A 257 10.43 -18.83 -14.39
C GLN A 257 9.80 -17.63 -15.11
N ARG A 258 8.99 -17.89 -16.13
CA ARG A 258 8.33 -16.86 -16.94
C ARG A 258 6.83 -16.83 -16.67
N TRP A 259 6.34 -15.68 -16.27
CA TRP A 259 4.97 -15.48 -15.81
C TRP A 259 4.25 -14.41 -16.62
N LYS A 260 3.04 -14.73 -17.07
CA LYS A 260 2.16 -13.77 -17.73
C LYS A 260 1.31 -13.07 -16.67
N LEU A 261 1.31 -11.75 -16.69
CA LEU A 261 0.48 -10.91 -15.83
C LEU A 261 -0.64 -10.32 -16.68
N GLN A 262 -1.81 -10.97 -16.69
CA GLN A 262 -2.93 -10.60 -17.55
C GLN A 262 -3.97 -9.82 -16.76
N PRO A 263 -4.20 -8.53 -17.10
CA PRO A 263 -5.22 -7.72 -16.43
C PRO A 263 -6.62 -8.23 -16.73
N LYS A 264 -7.50 -8.17 -15.73
CA LYS A 264 -8.94 -8.47 -15.82
C LYS A 264 -9.77 -7.17 -15.74
N SER A 265 -11.02 -7.24 -16.18
CA SER A 265 -11.95 -6.08 -16.16
C SER A 265 -12.29 -5.57 -14.76
N ASP A 266 -12.16 -6.42 -13.74
CA ASP A 266 -12.35 -6.06 -12.33
C ASP A 266 -11.07 -5.49 -11.70
N GLY A 267 -10.02 -5.34 -12.53
CA GLY A 267 -8.73 -4.79 -12.21
C GLY A 267 -7.78 -5.73 -11.48
N SER A 268 -8.17 -6.95 -11.19
CA SER A 268 -7.23 -7.97 -10.75
C SER A 268 -6.33 -8.42 -11.90
N TYR A 269 -5.27 -9.16 -11.57
CA TYR A 269 -4.42 -9.82 -12.55
C TYR A 269 -4.56 -11.32 -12.41
N GLN A 270 -4.61 -12.01 -13.55
CA GLN A 270 -4.33 -13.43 -13.60
C GLN A 270 -2.83 -13.62 -13.78
N ILE A 271 -2.23 -14.40 -12.90
CA ILE A 271 -0.82 -14.80 -13.01
C ILE A 271 -0.80 -16.24 -13.53
N SER A 272 -0.20 -16.47 -14.67
CA SER A 272 -0.06 -17.80 -15.28
C SER A 272 1.37 -18.02 -15.75
N GLU A 273 1.85 -19.23 -15.63
CA GLU A 273 3.15 -19.64 -16.15
C GLU A 273 3.12 -19.76 -17.68
N LYS A 274 4.29 -19.70 -18.30
CA LYS A 274 4.41 -19.68 -19.76
C LYS A 274 3.96 -21.00 -20.42
N PHE A 275 4.18 -22.14 -19.79
CA PHE A 275 3.88 -23.45 -20.38
C PHE A 275 2.39 -23.68 -20.69
N THR A 276 1.47 -23.14 -19.88
CA THR A 276 0.03 -23.35 -20.07
C THR A 276 -0.65 -22.17 -20.74
N SER A 277 -0.05 -20.97 -20.67
CA SER A 277 -0.62 -19.78 -21.30
C SER A 277 -0.73 -19.92 -22.82
N ASP A 278 0.19 -20.65 -23.46
CA ASP A 278 0.23 -20.86 -24.91
C ASP A 278 -0.63 -22.05 -25.37
N LYS A 279 -1.14 -22.88 -24.44
CA LYS A 279 -1.97 -24.08 -24.76
C LYS A 279 -3.48 -23.83 -24.71
N LYS A 280 -3.96 -22.68 -24.28
CA LYS A 280 -5.39 -22.30 -24.26
C LYS A 280 -5.80 -21.42 -25.44
N GLY A 281 -5.17 -21.62 -26.59
CA GLY A 281 -5.51 -21.03 -27.87
C GLY A 281 -5.83 -22.10 -28.92
N LEU A 282 -6.81 -22.98 -28.61
CA LEU A 282 -7.51 -23.82 -29.57
C LEU A 282 -8.98 -23.82 -29.18
#